data_44d122f79cb3857c56bc0fbb4385fac6
#
_entry.id   44d122f79cb3857c56bc0fbb4385fac6
#
_cell.length_a   1.000
_cell.length_b   1.000
_cell.length_c   1.000
_cell.angle_alpha   90.00
_cell.angle_beta   90.00
_cell.angle_gamma   90.00
#
_symmetry.space_group_name_H-M   'P 1'
#
loop_
_entity.id
_entity.type
_entity.pdbx_description
1 polymer ?
#
loop_
_entity_poly.entity_id
_entity_poly.type
_entity_poly.pdbx_seq_one_letter_code
_entity_poly.pdbx_strand_id
1 'polypeptide(L)'
;NIIDEVNGYAGMRKVHIEGNKIYLNNKPYYQRLVLDQGFYPDGIWTAPSDEALKRDIELSMEAGFNGARLHQKVFEERFYYWADKMGYLTWGEASSWGMDCNDTETARNFITEWSEIVQRDRNHPSLLIWTPTNEEFWPDRVQYPRLMHDLYNLTKMIDPTRPFHGASGGTHIATDIW
;
A
#
# COMPACT_ATOMS: atom_id res chain seq x y z
N ASN A 1 24.48 12.90 30.71
CA ASN A 1 23.07 13.29 30.60
C ASN A 1 22.58 12.83 29.23
N ILE A 2 21.51 12.03 29.19
CA ILE A 2 20.77 11.72 27.95
C ILE A 2 20.06 13.01 27.56
N ILE A 3 20.25 13.43 26.30
CA ILE A 3 19.65 14.64 25.74
C ILE A 3 18.59 14.33 24.68
N ASP A 4 18.58 13.09 24.18
CA ASP A 4 17.57 12.58 23.28
C ASP A 4 17.53 11.04 23.34
N GLU A 5 16.35 10.44 23.11
CA GLU A 5 16.17 9.00 23.06
C GLU A 5 15.13 8.67 21.98
N VAL A 6 15.53 7.84 21.01
CA VAL A 6 14.65 7.38 19.94
C VAL A 6 14.50 5.86 20.04
N ASN A 7 13.27 5.40 20.17
CA ASN A 7 12.91 3.99 20.19
C ASN A 7 12.39 3.56 18.82
N GLY A 8 12.99 2.53 18.24
CA GLY A 8 12.59 1.94 17.00
C GLY A 8 12.24 0.46 17.13
N TYR A 9 11.65 -0.10 16.09
CA TYR A 9 11.40 -1.54 15.97
C TYR A 9 11.64 -2.00 14.55
N ALA A 10 11.80 -3.31 14.36
CA ALA A 10 11.90 -3.95 13.06
C ALA A 10 11.16 -5.29 13.09
N GLY A 11 10.64 -5.71 11.93
CA GLY A 11 10.01 -7.01 11.75
C GLY A 11 10.69 -7.77 10.60
N MET A 12 11.13 -8.98 10.85
CA MET A 12 11.67 -9.86 9.82
C MET A 12 10.53 -10.68 9.20
N ARG A 13 10.34 -10.54 7.90
CA ARG A 13 9.39 -11.35 7.14
C ARG A 13 9.84 -11.52 5.70
N LYS A 14 9.34 -12.53 5.04
CA LYS A 14 9.50 -12.75 3.60
C LYS A 14 8.11 -12.84 2.97
N VAL A 15 7.88 -12.07 1.92
CA VAL A 15 6.71 -12.24 1.05
C VAL A 15 7.19 -12.60 -0.36
N HIS A 16 6.55 -13.58 -0.99
CA HIS A 16 6.82 -13.94 -2.38
C HIS A 16 5.62 -14.64 -3.02
N ILE A 17 5.67 -14.74 -4.33
CA ILE A 17 4.66 -15.43 -5.13
C ILE A 17 5.27 -16.73 -5.64
N GLU A 18 4.52 -17.82 -5.53
CA GLU A 18 4.88 -19.11 -6.11
C GLU A 18 3.64 -19.71 -6.78
N GLY A 19 3.69 -19.86 -8.09
CA GLY A 19 2.51 -20.20 -8.88
C GLY A 19 1.40 -19.16 -8.72
N ASN A 20 0.24 -19.59 -8.26
CA ASN A 20 -0.94 -18.72 -8.03
C ASN A 20 -1.18 -18.39 -6.55
N LYS A 21 -0.15 -18.51 -5.72
CA LYS A 21 -0.27 -18.29 -4.27
C LYS A 21 0.73 -17.24 -3.79
N ILE A 22 0.29 -16.48 -2.81
CA ILE A 22 1.14 -15.60 -2.02
C ILE A 22 1.63 -16.37 -0.80
N TYR A 23 2.91 -16.26 -0.54
CA TYR A 23 3.59 -16.88 0.60
C TYR A 23 4.05 -15.81 1.58
N LEU A 24 3.79 -16.05 2.86
CA LEU A 24 4.34 -15.30 3.97
C LEU A 24 5.22 -16.23 4.80
N ASN A 25 6.50 -15.88 4.97
CA ASN A 25 7.48 -16.69 5.70
C ASN A 25 7.54 -18.14 5.21
N ASN A 26 7.57 -18.32 3.88
CA ASN A 26 7.63 -19.60 3.17
C ASN A 26 6.40 -20.52 3.38
N LYS A 27 5.27 -19.97 3.84
CA LYS A 27 4.02 -20.70 3.94
C LYS A 27 2.96 -20.03 3.08
N PRO A 28 2.12 -20.78 2.36
CA PRO A 28 0.99 -20.21 1.65
C PRO A 28 0.11 -19.44 2.62
N TYR A 29 -0.25 -18.21 2.26
CA TYR A 29 -1.04 -17.35 3.12
C TYR A 29 -2.29 -16.88 2.39
N TYR A 30 -3.46 -17.26 2.89
CA TYR A 30 -4.73 -16.82 2.34
C TYR A 30 -5.10 -15.46 2.93
N GLN A 31 -5.14 -14.46 2.08
CA GLN A 31 -5.46 -13.09 2.46
C GLN A 31 -6.98 -12.88 2.46
N ARG A 32 -7.53 -12.53 3.60
CA ARG A 32 -8.90 -12.09 3.79
C ARG A 32 -8.85 -10.60 4.11
N LEU A 33 -8.87 -9.79 3.06
CA LEU A 33 -8.69 -8.35 3.18
C LEU A 33 -10.04 -7.62 3.11
N VAL A 34 -10.18 -6.58 3.92
CA VAL A 34 -11.21 -5.57 3.74
C VAL A 34 -10.66 -4.47 2.82
N LEU A 35 -11.54 -3.85 2.02
CA LEU A 35 -11.22 -2.61 1.33
C LEU A 35 -11.46 -1.47 2.33
N ASP A 36 -10.40 -0.72 2.65
CA ASP A 36 -10.43 0.35 3.64
C ASP A 36 -10.07 1.69 2.99
N GLN A 37 -10.98 2.66 3.09
CA GLN A 37 -10.78 4.01 2.58
C GLN A 37 -10.40 5.02 3.66
N GLY A 38 -10.39 4.60 4.93
CA GLY A 38 -9.96 5.40 6.06
C GLY A 38 -10.80 6.64 6.31
N PHE A 39 -12.13 6.52 6.22
CA PHE A 39 -13.07 7.60 6.55
C PHE A 39 -13.53 7.52 8.00
N TYR A 40 -13.61 8.68 8.64
CA TYR A 40 -14.05 8.84 10.02
C TYR A 40 -15.19 9.85 10.11
N PRO A 41 -16.23 9.62 10.95
CA PRO A 41 -17.34 10.55 11.08
C PRO A 41 -16.91 11.97 11.49
N ASP A 42 -15.93 12.08 12.39
CA ASP A 42 -15.50 13.35 12.95
C ASP A 42 -14.31 13.99 12.21
N GLY A 43 -13.45 13.17 11.59
CA GLY A 43 -12.22 13.61 10.96
C GLY A 43 -12.24 13.56 9.43
N ILE A 44 -13.34 13.08 8.84
CA ILE A 44 -13.49 12.83 7.41
C ILE A 44 -12.40 11.86 6.93
N TRP A 45 -11.25 12.35 6.57
CA TRP A 45 -10.12 11.55 6.05
C TRP A 45 -8.93 11.46 7.02
N THR A 46 -9.09 11.99 8.20
CA THR A 46 -8.09 11.95 9.28
C THR A 46 -8.67 11.25 10.49
N ALA A 47 -7.94 10.32 11.05
CA ALA A 47 -8.37 9.64 12.28
C ALA A 47 -8.47 10.64 13.44
N PRO A 48 -9.53 10.58 14.27
CA PRO A 48 -9.69 11.51 15.38
C PRO A 48 -8.68 11.28 16.51
N SER A 49 -8.10 10.08 16.60
CA SER A 49 -7.09 9.74 17.59
C SER A 49 -6.27 8.50 17.18
N ASP A 50 -5.18 8.27 17.88
CA ASP A 50 -4.35 7.06 17.73
C ASP A 50 -5.13 5.78 18.07
N GLU A 51 -6.00 5.86 19.08
CA GLU A 51 -6.88 4.75 19.50
C GLU A 51 -7.91 4.41 18.40
N ALA A 52 -8.38 5.40 17.63
CA ALA A 52 -9.30 5.15 16.53
C ALA A 52 -8.64 4.32 15.42
N LEU A 53 -7.40 4.62 15.06
CA LEU A 53 -6.62 3.83 14.10
C LEU A 53 -6.47 2.37 14.57
N LYS A 54 -6.14 2.18 15.85
CA LYS A 54 -6.04 0.85 16.44
C LYS A 54 -7.39 0.13 16.44
N ARG A 55 -8.47 0.84 16.78
CA ARG A 55 -9.81 0.26 16.88
C ARG A 55 -10.32 -0.23 15.52
N ASP A 56 -10.04 0.46 14.43
CA ASP A 56 -10.39 0.02 13.08
C ASP A 56 -9.78 -1.35 12.77
N ILE A 57 -8.50 -1.53 13.09
CA ILE A 57 -7.81 -2.81 12.92
C ILE A 57 -8.44 -3.89 13.79
N GLU A 58 -8.73 -3.58 15.07
CA GLU A 58 -9.38 -4.53 15.99
C GLU A 58 -10.74 -5.00 15.44
N LEU A 59 -11.59 -4.07 15.00
CA LEU A 59 -12.90 -4.38 14.44
C LEU A 59 -12.81 -5.26 13.18
N SER A 60 -11.86 -4.95 12.30
CA SER A 60 -11.60 -5.75 11.12
C SER A 60 -11.17 -7.19 11.48
N MET A 61 -10.26 -7.33 12.44
CA MET A 61 -9.80 -8.64 12.91
C MET A 61 -10.92 -9.41 13.64
N GLU A 62 -11.73 -8.75 14.45
CA GLU A 62 -12.92 -9.33 15.11
C GLU A 62 -13.91 -9.87 14.07
N ALA A 63 -14.06 -9.21 12.92
CA ALA A 63 -14.88 -9.64 11.79
C ALA A 63 -14.25 -10.80 10.98
N GLY A 64 -13.02 -11.21 11.30
CA GLY A 64 -12.33 -12.35 10.67
C GLY A 64 -11.42 -11.98 9.51
N PHE A 65 -11.19 -10.69 9.23
CA PHE A 65 -10.19 -10.26 8.27
C PHE A 65 -8.79 -10.34 8.89
N ASN A 66 -7.78 -10.53 8.04
CA ASN A 66 -6.38 -10.57 8.46
C ASN A 66 -5.55 -9.43 7.84
N GLY A 67 -6.21 -8.48 7.22
CA GLY A 67 -5.59 -7.33 6.62
C GLY A 67 -6.56 -6.45 5.84
N ALA A 68 -6.02 -5.39 5.24
CA ALA A 68 -6.75 -4.45 4.40
C ALA A 68 -5.97 -4.10 3.14
N ARG A 69 -6.70 -3.80 2.08
CA ARG A 69 -6.22 -2.98 0.99
C ARG A 69 -6.58 -1.53 1.28
N LEU A 70 -5.57 -0.67 1.40
CA LEU A 70 -5.72 0.73 1.77
C LEU A 70 -6.08 1.56 0.54
N HIS A 71 -7.38 1.53 0.19
CA HIS A 71 -7.89 1.97 -1.11
C HIS A 71 -7.82 3.49 -1.28
N GLN A 72 -7.12 3.92 -2.35
CA GLN A 72 -7.07 5.33 -2.80
C GLN A 72 -6.63 6.33 -1.72
N LYS A 73 -5.83 5.88 -0.76
CA LYS A 73 -5.34 6.73 0.34
C LYS A 73 -3.95 6.26 0.79
N VAL A 74 -3.09 7.23 1.06
CA VAL A 74 -1.84 7.00 1.80
C VAL A 74 -2.16 7.15 3.28
N PHE A 75 -2.18 6.03 3.99
CA PHE A 75 -2.54 6.02 5.40
C PHE A 75 -1.45 6.64 6.26
N GLU A 76 -1.83 7.08 7.47
CA GLU A 76 -0.93 7.62 8.48
C GLU A 76 0.07 6.56 8.94
N GLU A 77 1.33 6.95 9.20
CA GLU A 77 2.36 6.02 9.71
C GLU A 77 1.93 5.32 11.01
N ARG A 78 1.09 5.98 11.83
CA ARG A 78 0.52 5.39 13.04
C ARG A 78 -0.43 4.23 12.76
N PHE A 79 -1.14 4.21 11.63
CA PHE A 79 -1.92 3.05 11.21
C PHE A 79 -1.00 1.85 10.93
N TYR A 80 0.08 2.06 10.18
CA TYR A 80 1.07 1.00 9.94
C TYR A 80 1.74 0.52 11.22
N TYR A 81 2.02 1.42 12.16
CA TYR A 81 2.53 1.02 13.48
C TYR A 81 1.61 0.01 14.18
N TRP A 82 0.30 0.28 14.22
CA TRP A 82 -0.66 -0.64 14.82
C TRP A 82 -0.81 -1.92 14.00
N ALA A 83 -0.83 -1.83 12.68
CA ALA A 83 -0.84 -2.99 11.80
C ALA A 83 0.38 -3.89 12.04
N ASP A 84 1.58 -3.32 12.17
CA ASP A 84 2.81 -4.03 12.51
C ASP A 84 2.72 -4.72 13.86
N LYS A 85 2.23 -4.02 14.89
CA LYS A 85 2.12 -4.52 16.27
C LYS A 85 1.08 -5.63 16.41
N MET A 86 0.02 -5.58 15.64
CA MET A 86 -1.10 -6.52 15.72
C MET A 86 -1.01 -7.66 14.70
N GLY A 87 -0.06 -7.60 13.77
CA GLY A 87 0.09 -8.59 12.70
C GLY A 87 -1.02 -8.50 11.64
N TYR A 88 -1.56 -7.31 11.43
CA TYR A 88 -2.57 -7.01 10.43
C TYR A 88 -1.90 -6.60 9.12
N LEU A 89 -2.19 -7.32 8.02
CA LEU A 89 -1.46 -7.17 6.78
C LEU A 89 -2.08 -6.08 5.88
N THR A 90 -1.25 -5.33 5.18
CA THR A 90 -1.72 -4.21 4.35
C THR A 90 -1.21 -4.29 2.92
N TRP A 91 -2.00 -3.78 2.00
CA TRP A 91 -1.59 -3.38 0.65
C TRP A 91 -1.56 -1.85 0.61
N GLY A 92 -0.39 -1.28 0.34
CA GLY A 92 -0.20 0.17 0.26
C GLY A 92 -0.59 0.69 -1.11
N GLU A 93 -1.40 1.74 -1.13
CA GLU A 93 -1.96 2.33 -2.35
C GLU A 93 -1.76 3.85 -2.35
N ALA A 94 -1.92 4.48 -3.50
CA ALA A 94 -1.96 5.92 -3.65
C ALA A 94 -3.31 6.38 -4.24
N SER A 95 -3.62 7.67 -4.11
CA SER A 95 -4.80 8.27 -4.72
C SER A 95 -4.55 8.52 -6.20
N SER A 96 -5.03 7.62 -7.07
CA SER A 96 -4.82 7.73 -8.52
C SER A 96 -6.02 8.29 -9.28
N TRP A 97 -7.22 8.24 -8.70
CA TRP A 97 -8.42 8.74 -9.37
C TRP A 97 -8.34 10.25 -9.62
N GLY A 98 -8.73 10.65 -10.82
CA GLY A 98 -8.62 12.04 -11.26
C GLY A 98 -7.26 12.43 -11.82
N MET A 99 -6.26 11.55 -11.75
CA MET A 99 -4.98 11.75 -12.41
C MET A 99 -5.14 11.64 -13.93
N ASP A 100 -4.67 12.63 -14.66
CA ASP A 100 -4.47 12.52 -16.11
C ASP A 100 -3.04 12.08 -16.41
N CYS A 101 -2.87 10.79 -16.69
CA CYS A 101 -1.55 10.23 -17.02
C CYS A 101 -0.99 10.68 -18.37
N ASN A 102 -1.79 11.35 -19.24
CA ASN A 102 -1.30 11.97 -20.47
C ASN A 102 -0.69 13.35 -20.21
N ASP A 103 -1.04 13.99 -19.10
CA ASP A 103 -0.40 15.23 -18.68
C ASP A 103 0.95 14.96 -18.02
N THR A 104 2.01 15.50 -18.59
CA THR A 104 3.39 15.26 -18.14
C THR A 104 3.63 15.77 -16.72
N GLU A 105 3.02 16.88 -16.34
CA GLU A 105 3.19 17.45 -15.00
C GLU A 105 2.50 16.60 -13.94
N THR A 106 1.29 16.18 -14.20
CA THR A 106 0.53 15.26 -13.34
C THR A 106 1.27 13.93 -13.17
N ALA A 107 1.74 13.32 -14.26
CA ALA A 107 2.50 12.06 -14.20
C ALA A 107 3.80 12.22 -13.39
N ARG A 108 4.55 13.32 -13.59
CA ARG A 108 5.77 13.61 -12.82
C ARG A 108 5.49 13.78 -11.33
N ASN A 109 4.44 14.51 -10.98
CA ASN A 109 4.06 14.72 -9.58
C ASN A 109 3.68 13.39 -8.93
N PHE A 110 2.89 12.56 -9.60
CA PHE A 110 2.52 11.24 -9.11
C PHE A 110 3.72 10.31 -8.91
N ILE A 111 4.67 10.28 -9.85
CA ILE A 111 5.92 9.51 -9.71
C ILE A 111 6.72 9.98 -8.49
N THR A 112 6.80 11.29 -8.27
CA THR A 112 7.51 11.86 -7.12
C THR A 112 6.85 11.45 -5.81
N GLU A 113 5.54 11.67 -5.67
CA GLU A 113 4.77 11.29 -4.49
C GLU A 113 4.85 9.77 -4.24
N TRP A 114 4.69 8.96 -5.27
CA TRP A 114 4.82 7.50 -5.15
C TRP A 114 6.20 7.07 -4.65
N SER A 115 7.25 7.69 -5.14
CA SER A 115 8.62 7.45 -4.67
C SER A 115 8.75 7.73 -3.17
N GLU A 116 8.19 8.85 -2.70
CA GLU A 116 8.21 9.23 -1.29
C GLU A 116 7.39 8.27 -0.43
N ILE A 117 6.21 7.85 -0.89
CA ILE A 117 5.37 6.86 -0.22
C ILE A 117 6.14 5.54 -0.02
N VAL A 118 6.74 5.01 -1.09
CA VAL A 118 7.50 3.75 -1.01
C VAL A 118 8.70 3.89 -0.07
N GLN A 119 9.43 5.00 -0.13
CA GLN A 119 10.58 5.25 0.75
C GLN A 119 10.16 5.36 2.22
N ARG A 120 9.02 6.02 2.52
CA ARG A 120 8.49 6.17 3.87
C ARG A 120 8.09 4.82 4.46
N ASP A 121 7.32 4.04 3.70
CA ASP A 121 6.56 2.91 4.26
C ASP A 121 7.26 1.54 4.07
N ARG A 122 8.31 1.45 3.26
CA ARG A 122 8.99 0.17 2.94
C ARG A 122 9.54 -0.60 4.15
N ASN A 123 9.69 0.04 5.28
CA ASN A 123 10.20 -0.61 6.49
C ASN A 123 9.09 -1.23 7.36
N HIS A 124 7.81 -0.99 7.05
CA HIS A 124 6.70 -1.59 7.78
C HIS A 124 6.53 -3.08 7.42
N PRO A 125 6.69 -4.00 8.38
CA PRO A 125 6.55 -5.43 8.10
C PRO A 125 5.13 -5.86 7.75
N SER A 126 4.11 -5.11 8.17
CA SER A 126 2.70 -5.35 7.82
C SER A 126 2.40 -5.09 6.34
N LEU A 127 3.15 -4.21 5.69
CA LEU A 127 2.93 -3.88 4.29
C LEU A 127 3.50 -5.00 3.40
N LEU A 128 2.64 -5.65 2.63
CA LEU A 128 3.01 -6.81 1.81
C LEU A 128 3.09 -6.52 0.31
N ILE A 129 2.25 -5.65 -0.20
CA ILE A 129 2.07 -5.41 -1.63
C ILE A 129 1.95 -3.92 -1.89
N TRP A 130 2.54 -3.48 -3.00
CA TRP A 130 2.42 -2.12 -3.50
C TRP A 130 1.40 -2.06 -4.64
N THR A 131 0.44 -1.12 -4.57
CA THR A 131 -0.60 -0.92 -5.58
C THR A 131 -0.71 0.57 -5.89
N PRO A 132 0.02 1.10 -6.89
CA PRO A 132 0.02 2.55 -7.12
C PRO A 132 -1.32 3.08 -7.63
N THR A 133 -2.06 2.29 -8.41
CA THR A 133 -3.28 2.77 -9.07
C THR A 133 -4.47 1.84 -8.86
N ASN A 134 -5.68 2.37 -9.08
CA ASN A 134 -6.93 1.64 -9.00
C ASN A 134 -7.83 1.95 -10.21
N GLU A 135 -8.41 0.91 -10.80
CA GLU A 135 -9.44 0.99 -11.84
C GLU A 135 -9.09 1.88 -13.05
N GLU A 136 -7.87 1.77 -13.53
CA GLU A 136 -7.41 2.51 -14.72
C GLU A 136 -7.81 1.77 -16.00
N PHE A 137 -8.95 2.17 -16.58
CA PHE A 137 -9.56 1.49 -17.75
C PHE A 137 -9.56 2.33 -19.04
N TRP A 138 -9.07 3.54 -19.02
CA TRP A 138 -9.31 4.50 -20.07
C TRP A 138 -8.50 4.22 -21.33
N PRO A 139 -9.15 3.83 -22.44
CA PRO A 139 -8.45 3.48 -23.67
C PRO A 139 -7.75 4.67 -24.35
N ASP A 140 -8.11 5.89 -24.00
CA ASP A 140 -7.53 7.12 -24.51
C ASP A 140 -6.28 7.58 -23.70
N ARG A 141 -5.94 6.89 -22.63
CA ARG A 141 -4.73 7.17 -21.83
C ARG A 141 -3.49 6.52 -22.44
N VAL A 142 -3.00 7.09 -23.52
CA VAL A 142 -1.88 6.57 -24.33
C VAL A 142 -0.57 6.46 -23.54
N GLN A 143 -0.36 7.33 -22.55
CA GLN A 143 0.86 7.31 -21.71
C GLN A 143 0.76 6.37 -20.51
N TYR A 144 -0.42 5.82 -20.23
CA TYR A 144 -0.61 4.92 -19.10
C TYR A 144 0.36 3.73 -19.08
N PRO A 145 0.61 3.00 -20.18
CA PRO A 145 1.58 1.91 -20.17
C PRO A 145 2.99 2.35 -19.78
N ARG A 146 3.45 3.52 -20.21
CA ARG A 146 4.76 4.06 -19.84
C ARG A 146 4.82 4.36 -18.35
N LEU A 147 3.82 5.09 -17.84
CA LEU A 147 3.71 5.41 -16.43
C LEU A 147 3.76 4.14 -15.57
N MET A 148 3.04 3.09 -15.95
CA MET A 148 3.03 1.83 -15.20
C MET A 148 4.38 1.12 -15.20
N HIS A 149 5.10 1.13 -16.34
CA HIS A 149 6.47 0.61 -16.38
C HIS A 149 7.43 1.43 -15.50
N ASP A 150 7.29 2.74 -15.50
CA ASP A 150 8.13 3.62 -14.68
C ASP A 150 7.85 3.42 -13.20
N LEU A 151 6.59 3.34 -12.79
CA LEU A 151 6.19 3.06 -11.41
C LEU A 151 6.65 1.67 -10.94
N TYR A 152 6.53 0.64 -11.78
CA TYR A 152 7.04 -0.69 -11.50
C TYR A 152 8.55 -0.68 -11.26
N ASN A 153 9.31 -0.13 -12.20
CA ASN A 153 10.76 -0.08 -12.12
C ASN A 153 11.24 0.73 -10.91
N LEU A 154 10.64 1.90 -10.67
CA LEU A 154 10.93 2.74 -9.53
C LEU A 154 10.66 2.02 -8.20
N THR A 155 9.49 1.38 -8.09
CA THR A 155 9.13 0.63 -6.88
C THR A 155 10.13 -0.49 -6.63
N LYS A 156 10.48 -1.28 -7.66
CA LYS A 156 11.45 -2.37 -7.52
C LYS A 156 12.88 -1.88 -7.23
N MET A 157 13.24 -0.69 -7.68
CA MET A 157 14.53 -0.07 -7.35
C MET A 157 14.59 0.36 -5.87
N ILE A 158 13.50 0.89 -5.32
CA ILE A 158 13.43 1.34 -3.91
C ILE A 158 13.17 0.17 -2.97
N ASP A 159 12.25 -0.73 -3.35
CA ASP A 159 11.84 -1.91 -2.57
C ASP A 159 11.70 -3.14 -3.46
N PRO A 160 12.78 -3.92 -3.65
CA PRO A 160 12.73 -5.16 -4.43
C PRO A 160 12.06 -6.33 -3.69
N THR A 161 11.67 -6.15 -2.43
CA THR A 161 11.27 -7.25 -1.54
C THR A 161 9.79 -7.57 -1.59
N ARG A 162 8.96 -6.66 -2.13
CA ARG A 162 7.51 -6.80 -2.19
C ARG A 162 7.00 -7.02 -3.61
N PRO A 163 5.93 -7.81 -3.77
CA PRO A 163 5.18 -7.83 -5.02
C PRO A 163 4.57 -6.45 -5.32
N PHE A 164 4.43 -6.18 -6.61
CA PHE A 164 3.79 -5.00 -7.16
C PHE A 164 2.52 -5.42 -7.90
N HIS A 165 1.40 -4.78 -7.59
CA HIS A 165 0.11 -4.94 -8.24
C HIS A 165 -0.20 -3.64 -8.99
N GLY A 166 -0.09 -3.66 -10.30
CA GLY A 166 -0.10 -2.44 -11.10
C GLY A 166 -1.36 -1.60 -10.94
N ALA A 167 -2.52 -2.23 -11.10
CA ALA A 167 -3.81 -1.57 -10.92
C ALA A 167 -4.82 -2.58 -10.38
N SER A 168 -5.50 -2.24 -9.31
CA SER A 168 -6.58 -3.09 -8.81
C SER A 168 -7.84 -2.88 -9.66
N GLY A 169 -8.23 -3.91 -10.40
CA GLY A 169 -9.28 -3.83 -11.41
C GLY A 169 -8.87 -2.86 -12.53
N GLY A 170 -8.75 -3.25 -13.74
CA GLY A 170 -8.30 -2.39 -14.83
C GLY A 170 -7.27 -3.06 -15.72
N THR A 171 -6.50 -2.25 -16.43
CA THR A 171 -5.49 -2.76 -17.37
C THR A 171 -4.17 -3.02 -16.66
N HIS A 172 -3.79 -4.28 -16.57
CA HIS A 172 -2.49 -4.67 -16.04
C HIS A 172 -1.42 -4.56 -17.14
N ILE A 173 -0.38 -3.75 -16.88
CA ILE A 173 0.74 -3.55 -17.81
C ILE A 173 2.00 -4.18 -17.22
N ALA A 174 2.55 -3.56 -16.17
CA ALA A 174 3.68 -4.09 -15.42
C ALA A 174 3.18 -4.49 -14.03
N THR A 175 3.19 -5.79 -13.72
CA THR A 175 2.61 -6.30 -12.47
C THR A 175 3.18 -7.67 -12.13
N ASP A 176 3.29 -7.96 -10.84
CA ASP A 176 3.64 -9.31 -10.32
C ASP A 176 2.38 -10.12 -9.99
N ILE A 177 1.21 -9.46 -9.91
CA ILE A 177 -0.07 -10.05 -9.51
C ILE A 177 -1.14 -9.65 -10.51
N TRP A 178 -2.00 -10.60 -10.90
CA TRP A 178 -3.15 -10.41 -11.80
C TRP A 178 -4.44 -10.63 -11.04
#